data_ba1cc1e5a588101ed3500b2cc1cdae52
#
_entry.id   ba1cc1e5a588101ed3500b2cc1cdae52
#
_cell.length_a   1.000
_cell.length_b   1.000
_cell.length_c   1.000
_cell.angle_alpha   90.00
_cell.angle_beta   90.00
_cell.angle_gamma   90.00
#
_symmetry.space_group_name_H-M   'P 1'
#
loop_
_entity.id
_entity.type
_entity.pdbx_description
1 polymer ?
#
loop_
_entity_poly.entity_id
_entity_poly.type
_entity_poly.pdbx_seq_one_letter_code
_entity_poly.pdbx_strand_id
1 'polypeptide(L)'
;MLAHPAWSLNSVSQAAALHGVEATEIYNTVSDAHESCRPYSGNFVDIAAGQGLTYPLLATDDVHYYDGTDTTCSYIMLACAPDATDTELLQAIREKRFYATQGPEVHLDIVGDEAVVRCSPAARITLFTNRVWGRGHSVRGENLTEHRAKLDPTETFIRAEVTDANGKMAWSNTIRLK
;
A
#
# COMPACT_ATOMS: atom_id res chain seq x y z
N MET A 1 -12.68 8.42 -3.48
CA MET A 1 -11.43 8.10 -2.76
C MET A 1 -11.49 8.74 -1.37
N LEU A 2 -10.96 8.07 -0.35
CA LEU A 2 -10.68 8.65 0.96
C LEU A 2 -9.24 9.16 0.97
N ALA A 3 -9.07 10.48 0.95
CA ALA A 3 -7.78 11.13 0.90
C ALA A 3 -7.13 11.16 2.29
N HIS A 4 -5.80 10.99 2.34
CA HIS A 4 -4.89 11.17 3.49
C HIS A 4 -5.51 10.91 4.88
N PRO A 5 -6.07 9.72 5.17
CA PRO A 5 -6.84 9.52 6.40
C PRO A 5 -6.02 9.71 7.69
N ALA A 6 -4.71 9.47 7.67
CA ALA A 6 -3.83 9.75 8.80
C ALA A 6 -3.67 11.27 9.05
N TRP A 7 -3.50 12.04 7.98
CA TRP A 7 -3.40 13.50 8.07
C TRP A 7 -4.71 14.12 8.54
N SER A 8 -5.83 13.68 8.00
CA SER A 8 -7.18 14.13 8.35
C SER A 8 -7.66 13.63 9.71
N LEU A 9 -6.91 12.74 10.38
CA LEU A 9 -7.29 12.10 11.64
C LEU A 9 -8.63 11.34 11.56
N ASN A 10 -8.94 10.79 10.38
CA ASN A 10 -10.15 10.00 10.19
C ASN A 10 -10.10 8.70 11.00
N SER A 11 -11.21 8.36 11.66
CA SER A 11 -11.38 7.03 12.22
C SER A 11 -11.92 6.04 11.17
N VAL A 12 -11.64 4.75 11.37
CA VAL A 12 -12.18 3.70 10.49
C VAL A 12 -13.71 3.68 10.53
N SER A 13 -14.33 3.97 11.69
CA SER A 13 -15.79 4.05 11.83
C SER A 13 -16.40 5.20 11.00
N GLN A 14 -15.73 6.34 10.91
CA GLN A 14 -16.14 7.44 10.03
C GLN A 14 -16.07 7.03 8.57
N ALA A 15 -14.94 6.41 8.15
CA ALA A 15 -14.76 5.91 6.79
C ALA A 15 -15.80 4.85 6.41
N ALA A 16 -16.10 3.92 7.32
CA ALA A 16 -17.11 2.88 7.12
C ALA A 16 -18.55 3.44 6.95
N ALA A 17 -18.83 4.62 7.51
CA ALA A 17 -20.12 5.31 7.37
C ALA A 17 -20.25 6.05 6.02
N LEU A 18 -19.17 6.23 5.28
CA LEU A 18 -19.19 6.90 3.98
C LEU A 18 -19.61 5.92 2.88
N HIS A 19 -20.57 6.33 2.07
CA HIS A 19 -20.97 5.58 0.88
C HIS A 19 -20.10 5.97 -0.32
N GLY A 20 -19.77 4.98 -1.18
CA GLY A 20 -19.06 5.22 -2.44
C GLY A 20 -17.56 5.47 -2.30
N VAL A 21 -16.96 5.09 -1.17
CA VAL A 21 -15.50 5.07 -1.05
C VAL A 21 -14.95 3.84 -1.79
N GLU A 22 -14.29 4.06 -2.92
CA GLU A 22 -13.75 3.01 -3.78
C GLU A 22 -12.23 2.80 -3.58
N ALA A 23 -11.50 3.73 -2.95
CA ALA A 23 -10.06 3.64 -2.69
C ALA A 23 -9.67 4.54 -1.51
N THR A 24 -8.48 4.30 -0.92
CA THR A 24 -7.90 5.17 0.12
C THR A 24 -6.41 5.40 -0.14
N GLU A 25 -5.89 6.52 0.32
CA GLU A 25 -4.46 6.77 0.30
C GLU A 25 -3.76 6.01 1.43
N ILE A 26 -2.73 5.24 1.05
CA ILE A 26 -1.74 4.67 1.99
C ILE A 26 -0.62 5.67 2.26
N TYR A 27 -0.31 6.52 1.27
CA TYR A 27 0.70 7.56 1.37
C TYR A 27 0.29 8.81 0.57
N ASN A 28 0.59 9.99 1.12
CA ASN A 28 0.32 11.27 0.51
C ASN A 28 1.55 12.17 0.67
N THR A 29 2.16 12.57 -0.45
CA THR A 29 3.47 13.25 -0.46
C THR A 29 3.42 14.61 0.24
N VAL A 30 2.44 15.46 -0.06
CA VAL A 30 2.38 16.79 0.54
C VAL A 30 2.11 16.75 2.05
N SER A 31 1.48 15.68 2.54
CA SER A 31 1.29 15.45 3.97
C SER A 31 2.60 15.13 4.72
N ASP A 32 3.72 14.95 4.00
CA ASP A 32 5.08 14.80 4.56
C ASP A 32 5.83 16.14 4.69
N ALA A 33 5.20 17.25 4.31
CA ALA A 33 5.75 18.58 4.54
C ALA A 33 6.08 18.79 6.02
N HIS A 34 7.15 19.58 6.30
CA HIS A 34 7.68 19.73 7.65
C HIS A 34 6.68 20.35 8.65
N GLU A 35 5.63 21.03 8.17
CA GLU A 35 4.52 21.55 8.99
C GLU A 35 3.49 20.47 9.35
N SER A 36 3.51 19.32 8.68
CA SER A 36 2.46 18.29 8.77
C SER A 36 2.99 16.96 9.32
N CYS A 37 3.98 16.33 8.65
CA CYS A 37 4.64 15.08 9.06
C CYS A 37 3.69 13.90 9.30
N ARG A 38 2.62 13.76 8.50
CA ARG A 38 1.63 12.66 8.60
C ARG A 38 1.28 12.04 7.24
N PRO A 39 2.27 11.65 6.42
CA PRO A 39 2.01 11.16 5.06
C PRO A 39 1.45 9.73 5.03
N TYR A 40 1.74 8.92 6.04
CA TYR A 40 1.56 7.48 6.01
C TYR A 40 0.32 7.02 6.80
N SER A 41 -0.59 6.32 6.12
CA SER A 41 -1.88 5.87 6.62
C SER A 41 -1.95 4.36 6.92
N GLY A 42 -0.81 3.67 7.03
CA GLY A 42 -0.78 2.21 7.18
C GLY A 42 -1.56 1.69 8.38
N ASN A 43 -1.48 2.35 9.54
CA ASN A 43 -2.24 1.95 10.72
C ASN A 43 -3.77 2.03 10.49
N PHE A 44 -4.24 3.08 9.81
CA PHE A 44 -5.65 3.21 9.43
C PHE A 44 -6.07 2.05 8.51
N VAL A 45 -5.26 1.76 7.49
CA VAL A 45 -5.49 0.67 6.52
C VAL A 45 -5.56 -0.69 7.21
N ASP A 46 -4.64 -0.97 8.13
CA ASP A 46 -4.59 -2.27 8.84
C ASP A 46 -5.79 -2.46 9.78
N ILE A 47 -6.21 -1.41 10.48
CA ILE A 47 -7.42 -1.45 11.32
C ILE A 47 -8.67 -1.64 10.44
N ALA A 48 -8.77 -0.94 9.31
CA ALA A 48 -9.87 -1.10 8.36
C ALA A 48 -9.93 -2.53 7.79
N ALA A 49 -8.79 -3.09 7.37
CA ALA A 49 -8.70 -4.45 6.87
C ALA A 49 -9.08 -5.49 7.93
N GLY A 50 -8.67 -5.28 9.19
CA GLY A 50 -9.08 -6.11 10.33
C GLY A 50 -10.59 -6.09 10.60
N GLN A 51 -11.29 -5.05 10.17
CA GLN A 51 -12.75 -4.92 10.20
C GLN A 51 -13.44 -5.37 8.89
N GLY A 52 -12.68 -5.92 7.95
CA GLY A 52 -13.18 -6.41 6.66
C GLY A 52 -13.28 -5.35 5.57
N LEU A 53 -12.78 -4.13 5.79
CA LEU A 53 -12.78 -3.03 4.81
C LEU A 53 -11.43 -2.99 4.09
N THR A 54 -11.34 -3.63 2.92
CA THR A 54 -10.12 -3.68 2.11
C THR A 54 -10.21 -2.76 0.89
N TYR A 55 -9.85 -1.51 1.07
CA TYR A 55 -9.79 -0.54 -0.02
C TYR A 55 -8.60 -0.79 -0.96
N PRO A 56 -8.70 -0.48 -2.27
CA PRO A 56 -7.52 -0.22 -3.10
C PRO A 56 -6.63 0.87 -2.50
N LEU A 57 -5.32 0.64 -2.43
CA LEU A 57 -4.36 1.51 -1.75
C LEU A 57 -3.60 2.37 -2.74
N LEU A 58 -3.80 3.68 -2.68
CA LEU A 58 -3.16 4.66 -3.55
C LEU A 58 -2.01 5.36 -2.83
N ALA A 59 -0.93 5.64 -3.54
CA ALA A 59 0.02 6.68 -3.16
C ALA A 59 -0.16 7.86 -4.11
N THR A 60 -0.17 9.06 -3.59
CA THR A 60 -0.43 10.29 -4.37
C THR A 60 0.51 11.41 -3.95
N ASP A 61 0.69 12.36 -4.84
CA ASP A 61 1.46 13.56 -4.56
C ASP A 61 0.62 14.62 -3.85
N ASP A 62 -0.66 14.78 -4.22
CA ASP A 62 -1.53 15.86 -3.73
C ASP A 62 -0.88 17.24 -3.92
N VAL A 63 -0.45 17.52 -5.16
CA VAL A 63 0.43 18.63 -5.54
C VAL A 63 -0.11 19.99 -5.09
N HIS A 64 0.67 20.71 -4.29
CA HIS A 64 0.39 22.06 -3.82
C HIS A 64 1.48 23.05 -4.23
N TYR A 65 2.71 22.57 -4.44
CA TYR A 65 3.87 23.39 -4.79
C TYR A 65 4.30 23.07 -6.22
N TYR A 66 4.43 24.09 -7.04
CA TYR A 66 4.81 23.92 -8.46
C TYR A 66 6.33 24.10 -8.67
N ASP A 67 7.11 23.88 -7.63
CA ASP A 67 8.58 23.90 -7.64
C ASP A 67 9.22 22.51 -7.84
N GLY A 68 8.40 21.46 -7.95
CA GLY A 68 8.82 20.08 -8.15
C GLY A 68 9.09 19.28 -6.87
N THR A 69 8.90 19.88 -5.69
CA THR A 69 9.17 19.18 -4.42
C THR A 69 8.11 18.15 -4.05
N ASP A 70 6.89 18.33 -4.53
CA ASP A 70 5.73 17.45 -4.30
C ASP A 70 5.16 16.88 -5.62
N THR A 71 5.98 16.73 -6.65
CA THR A 71 5.55 16.25 -7.97
C THR A 71 6.31 14.98 -8.36
N THR A 72 5.60 13.95 -8.81
CA THR A 72 6.14 12.64 -9.23
C THR A 72 6.90 11.90 -8.13
N CYS A 73 6.57 12.16 -6.87
CA CYS A 73 7.18 11.55 -5.70
C CYS A 73 6.48 10.25 -5.28
N SER A 74 5.14 10.22 -5.42
CA SER A 74 4.31 9.08 -5.05
C SER A 74 3.22 8.84 -6.10
N TYR A 75 3.05 7.60 -6.53
CA TYR A 75 2.17 7.22 -7.63
C TYR A 75 1.73 5.76 -7.54
N ILE A 76 0.91 5.32 -8.47
CA ILE A 76 0.54 3.91 -8.63
C ILE A 76 1.08 3.37 -9.96
N MET A 77 1.47 2.09 -9.95
CA MET A 77 1.88 1.36 -11.14
C MET A 77 0.79 0.36 -11.53
N LEU A 78 0.08 0.67 -12.63
CA LEU A 78 -1.04 -0.14 -13.12
C LEU A 78 -0.55 -1.29 -14.00
N ALA A 79 -1.09 -2.48 -13.78
CA ALA A 79 -0.93 -3.62 -14.68
C ALA A 79 -2.00 -3.55 -15.80
N CYS A 80 -1.69 -2.84 -16.87
CA CYS A 80 -2.54 -2.65 -18.05
C CYS A 80 -1.69 -2.56 -19.33
N ALA A 81 -2.34 -2.64 -20.49
CA ALA A 81 -1.67 -2.42 -21.77
C ALA A 81 -1.24 -0.94 -21.92
N PRO A 82 -0.15 -0.65 -22.68
CA PRO A 82 0.32 0.73 -22.86
C PRO A 82 -0.71 1.66 -23.54
N ASP A 83 -1.64 1.09 -24.29
CA ASP A 83 -2.72 1.75 -25.02
C ASP A 83 -4.09 1.60 -24.35
N ALA A 84 -4.10 1.24 -23.06
CA ALA A 84 -5.33 1.07 -22.30
C ALA A 84 -6.19 2.34 -22.28
N THR A 85 -7.48 2.16 -22.48
CA THR A 85 -8.47 3.24 -22.39
C THR A 85 -8.69 3.69 -20.94
N ASP A 86 -9.27 4.88 -20.73
CA ASP A 86 -9.64 5.38 -19.40
C ASP A 86 -10.51 4.39 -18.62
N THR A 87 -11.44 3.70 -19.31
CA THR A 87 -12.30 2.68 -18.70
C THR A 87 -11.50 1.49 -18.20
N GLU A 88 -10.51 1.02 -18.96
CA GLU A 88 -9.63 -0.09 -18.57
C GLU A 88 -8.70 0.30 -17.43
N LEU A 89 -8.21 1.55 -17.41
CA LEU A 89 -7.42 2.09 -16.30
C LEU A 89 -8.25 2.12 -14.99
N LEU A 90 -9.47 2.66 -15.04
CA LEU A 90 -10.39 2.67 -13.89
C LEU A 90 -10.75 1.25 -13.43
N GLN A 91 -10.95 0.34 -14.38
CA GLN A 91 -11.21 -1.07 -14.06
C GLN A 91 -10.01 -1.72 -13.37
N ALA A 92 -8.78 -1.45 -13.83
CA ALA A 92 -7.56 -1.95 -13.20
C ALA A 92 -7.43 -1.47 -11.74
N ILE A 93 -7.84 -0.22 -11.45
CA ILE A 93 -7.87 0.31 -10.08
C ILE A 93 -8.90 -0.44 -9.22
N ARG A 94 -10.12 -0.63 -9.72
CA ARG A 94 -11.20 -1.34 -9.02
C ARG A 94 -10.84 -2.81 -8.74
N GLU A 95 -10.17 -3.45 -9.67
CA GLU A 95 -9.68 -4.83 -9.56
C GLU A 95 -8.38 -4.96 -8.77
N LYS A 96 -7.83 -3.85 -8.26
CA LYS A 96 -6.55 -3.81 -7.53
C LYS A 96 -5.35 -4.35 -8.33
N ARG A 97 -5.38 -4.24 -9.67
CA ARG A 97 -4.28 -4.63 -10.57
C ARG A 97 -3.23 -3.54 -10.63
N PHE A 98 -2.71 -3.14 -9.48
CA PHE A 98 -1.67 -2.13 -9.33
C PHE A 98 -1.01 -2.24 -7.95
N TYR A 99 0.10 -1.55 -7.79
CA TYR A 99 0.70 -1.26 -6.49
C TYR A 99 0.97 0.24 -6.36
N ALA A 100 1.07 0.72 -5.11
CA ALA A 100 1.44 2.09 -4.79
C ALA A 100 2.93 2.19 -4.54
N THR A 101 3.59 3.30 -4.90
CA THR A 101 5.05 3.39 -4.82
C THR A 101 5.58 4.82 -4.78
N GLN A 102 6.81 4.94 -4.25
CA GLN A 102 7.71 6.08 -4.37
C GLN A 102 8.93 5.76 -5.25
N GLY A 103 8.88 4.64 -6.02
CA GLY A 103 9.95 4.19 -6.89
C GLY A 103 10.18 2.67 -6.90
N PRO A 104 10.28 1.98 -5.74
CA PRO A 104 10.42 0.52 -5.69
C PRO A 104 9.25 -0.23 -6.31
N GLU A 105 9.49 -1.46 -6.77
CA GLU A 105 8.45 -2.39 -7.21
C GLU A 105 8.04 -3.32 -6.06
N VAL A 106 6.76 -3.73 -6.01
CA VAL A 106 6.27 -4.74 -5.08
C VAL A 106 5.14 -5.57 -5.69
N HIS A 107 5.26 -6.89 -5.60
CA HIS A 107 4.23 -7.86 -5.98
C HIS A 107 4.03 -8.83 -4.83
N LEU A 108 2.79 -9.05 -4.44
CA LEU A 108 2.40 -9.98 -3.39
C LEU A 108 1.46 -11.02 -3.96
N ASP A 109 1.86 -12.29 -3.84
CA ASP A 109 1.08 -13.46 -4.23
C ASP A 109 0.85 -14.39 -3.05
N ILE A 110 -0.23 -15.16 -3.10
CA ILE A 110 -0.46 -16.29 -2.20
C ILE A 110 -0.26 -17.58 -2.99
N VAL A 111 0.73 -18.36 -2.59
CA VAL A 111 1.09 -19.62 -3.24
C VAL A 111 0.99 -20.77 -2.22
N GLY A 112 -0.08 -21.54 -2.29
CA GLY A 112 -0.38 -22.55 -1.28
C GLY A 112 -0.66 -21.90 0.08
N ASP A 113 0.16 -22.21 1.07
CA ASP A 113 0.09 -21.66 2.42
C ASP A 113 1.18 -20.59 2.70
N GLU A 114 1.78 -20.04 1.65
CA GLU A 114 2.81 -19.01 1.75
C GLU A 114 2.38 -17.69 1.10
N ALA A 115 2.73 -16.58 1.77
CA ALA A 115 2.82 -15.27 1.14
C ALA A 115 4.18 -15.14 0.46
N VAL A 116 4.17 -14.75 -0.82
CA VAL A 116 5.37 -14.57 -1.63
C VAL A 116 5.43 -13.13 -2.09
N VAL A 117 6.43 -12.39 -1.61
CA VAL A 117 6.71 -11.02 -2.07
C VAL A 117 7.86 -11.06 -3.07
N ARG A 118 7.68 -10.43 -4.24
CA ARG A 118 8.75 -10.11 -5.19
C ARG A 118 8.83 -8.61 -5.35
N CYS A 119 10.05 -8.08 -5.44
CA CYS A 119 10.25 -6.63 -5.48
C CYS A 119 11.54 -6.26 -6.22
N SER A 120 11.70 -4.98 -6.54
CA SER A 120 13.01 -4.40 -6.87
C SER A 120 13.96 -4.52 -5.66
N PRO A 121 15.29 -4.32 -5.84
CA PRO A 121 16.26 -4.43 -4.75
C PRO A 121 15.86 -3.57 -3.54
N ALA A 122 15.74 -4.22 -2.37
CA ALA A 122 15.22 -3.62 -1.15
C ALA A 122 16.15 -3.86 0.06
N ALA A 123 16.06 -2.95 1.04
CA ALA A 123 16.69 -3.08 2.35
C ALA A 123 15.77 -3.75 3.37
N ARG A 124 14.45 -3.70 3.14
CA ARG A 124 13.46 -4.33 4.02
C ARG A 124 12.22 -4.73 3.23
N ILE A 125 11.68 -5.90 3.56
CA ILE A 125 10.36 -6.38 3.13
C ILE A 125 9.57 -6.70 4.40
N THR A 126 8.33 -6.20 4.51
CA THR A 126 7.47 -6.41 5.67
C THR A 126 6.08 -6.84 5.22
N LEU A 127 5.53 -7.84 5.87
CA LEU A 127 4.15 -8.30 5.73
C LEU A 127 3.32 -7.80 6.91
N PHE A 128 2.20 -7.18 6.63
CA PHE A 128 1.22 -6.71 7.60
C PHE A 128 -0.02 -7.57 7.53
N THR A 129 -0.48 -8.05 8.69
CA THR A 129 -1.69 -8.87 8.85
C THR A 129 -2.45 -8.41 10.09
N ASN A 130 -3.57 -9.03 10.43
CA ASN A 130 -4.26 -8.80 11.70
C ASN A 130 -3.45 -9.26 12.93
N ARG A 131 -2.32 -9.95 12.72
CA ARG A 131 -1.41 -10.35 13.79
C ARG A 131 -0.28 -9.34 13.89
N VAL A 132 -0.20 -8.62 15.00
CA VAL A 132 0.84 -7.60 15.24
C VAL A 132 2.24 -8.20 15.50
N TRP A 133 2.31 -9.51 15.73
CA TRP A 133 3.54 -10.26 15.92
C TRP A 133 3.49 -11.58 15.17
N GLY A 134 4.31 -11.72 14.14
CA GLY A 134 4.44 -12.95 13.33
C GLY A 134 5.89 -13.26 13.00
N ARG A 135 6.29 -14.53 13.19
CA ARG A 135 7.62 -14.97 12.78
C ARG A 135 7.70 -14.93 11.24
N GLY A 136 8.77 -14.32 10.71
CA GLY A 136 8.97 -14.21 9.26
C GLY A 136 8.18 -13.08 8.59
N HIS A 137 7.41 -12.26 9.34
CA HIS A 137 6.69 -11.13 8.77
C HIS A 137 7.60 -9.97 8.33
N SER A 138 8.86 -9.95 8.72
CA SER A 138 9.80 -8.93 8.24
C SER A 138 11.17 -9.52 8.05
N VAL A 139 11.84 -9.12 6.97
CA VAL A 139 13.24 -9.40 6.67
C VAL A 139 13.96 -8.09 6.37
N ARG A 140 15.21 -8.00 6.80
CA ARG A 140 16.14 -6.91 6.48
C ARG A 140 17.40 -7.48 5.89
N GLY A 141 17.99 -6.77 4.94
CA GLY A 141 19.21 -7.18 4.26
C GLY A 141 19.60 -6.18 3.18
N GLU A 142 20.53 -6.56 2.33
CA GLU A 142 20.94 -5.79 1.17
C GLU A 142 20.41 -6.45 -0.10
N ASN A 143 19.89 -5.65 -1.03
CA ASN A 143 19.41 -6.12 -2.34
C ASN A 143 18.41 -7.30 -2.26
N LEU A 144 17.52 -7.27 -1.28
CA LEU A 144 16.44 -8.25 -1.18
C LEU A 144 15.50 -8.10 -2.39
N THR A 145 15.21 -9.20 -3.09
CA THR A 145 14.29 -9.21 -4.24
C THR A 145 13.12 -10.17 -4.07
N GLU A 146 13.17 -11.04 -3.06
CA GLU A 146 12.08 -11.96 -2.72
C GLU A 146 12.04 -12.20 -1.21
N HIS A 147 10.84 -12.40 -0.68
CA HIS A 147 10.61 -12.89 0.67
C HIS A 147 9.41 -13.82 0.69
N ARG A 148 9.52 -14.93 1.45
CA ARG A 148 8.46 -15.90 1.65
C ARG A 148 8.17 -16.04 3.13
N ALA A 149 6.89 -16.07 3.48
CA ALA A 149 6.46 -16.32 4.84
C ALA A 149 5.25 -17.25 4.84
N LYS A 150 5.28 -18.25 5.72
CA LYS A 150 4.15 -19.14 5.92
C LYS A 150 2.99 -18.40 6.57
N LEU A 151 1.81 -18.51 6.00
CA LEU A 151 0.58 -17.94 6.52
C LEU A 151 0.14 -18.69 7.79
N ASP A 152 -0.26 -17.92 8.80
CA ASP A 152 -0.93 -18.50 9.96
C ASP A 152 -2.45 -18.66 9.66
N PRO A 153 -3.07 -19.79 10.03
CA PRO A 153 -4.50 -19.99 9.79
C PRO A 153 -5.44 -18.96 10.42
N THR A 154 -4.95 -18.14 11.36
CA THR A 154 -5.73 -17.08 12.02
C THR A 154 -5.62 -15.73 11.30
N GLU A 155 -4.79 -15.62 10.28
CA GLU A 155 -4.66 -14.40 9.49
C GLU A 155 -5.87 -14.20 8.59
N THR A 156 -6.41 -12.99 8.60
CA THR A 156 -7.64 -12.62 7.87
C THR A 156 -7.36 -11.74 6.66
N PHE A 157 -6.24 -11.02 6.69
CA PHE A 157 -5.75 -10.22 5.57
C PHE A 157 -4.22 -10.20 5.56
N ILE A 158 -3.66 -9.81 4.44
CA ILE A 158 -2.23 -9.58 4.28
C ILE A 158 -1.96 -8.46 3.25
N ARG A 159 -0.95 -7.66 3.49
CA ARG A 159 -0.33 -6.74 2.53
C ARG A 159 1.18 -6.66 2.73
N ALA A 160 1.90 -6.25 1.71
CA ALA A 160 3.35 -6.11 1.74
C ALA A 160 3.77 -4.65 1.66
N GLU A 161 4.85 -4.32 2.36
CA GLU A 161 5.60 -3.08 2.22
C GLU A 161 7.06 -3.39 1.92
N VAL A 162 7.63 -2.67 0.99
CA VAL A 162 9.03 -2.75 0.61
C VAL A 162 9.67 -1.39 0.86
N THR A 163 10.88 -1.39 1.43
CA THR A 163 11.68 -0.18 1.59
C THR A 163 13.04 -0.41 0.92
N ASP A 164 13.43 0.49 0.01
CA ASP A 164 14.72 0.43 -0.66
C ASP A 164 15.86 0.97 0.22
N ALA A 165 17.09 0.99 -0.31
CA ALA A 165 18.26 1.49 0.38
C ALA A 165 18.22 3.02 0.64
N ASN A 166 17.39 3.77 -0.09
CA ASN A 166 17.21 5.22 0.06
C ASN A 166 16.03 5.58 0.97
N GLY A 167 15.33 4.58 1.54
CA GLY A 167 14.15 4.77 2.36
C GLY A 167 12.86 4.99 1.58
N LYS A 168 12.88 4.87 0.24
CA LYS A 168 11.68 4.93 -0.61
C LYS A 168 10.87 3.65 -0.45
N MET A 169 9.56 3.77 -0.52
CA MET A 169 8.64 2.69 -0.19
C MET A 169 7.75 2.30 -1.36
N ALA A 170 7.31 1.05 -1.33
CA ALA A 170 6.21 0.55 -2.15
C ALA A 170 5.25 -0.31 -1.30
N TRP A 171 3.98 -0.31 -1.69
CA TRP A 171 2.88 -0.95 -0.97
C TRP A 171 2.04 -1.79 -1.91
N SER A 172 1.88 -3.07 -1.60
CA SER A 172 0.88 -3.89 -2.29
C SER A 172 -0.53 -3.52 -1.85
N ASN A 173 -1.52 -3.84 -2.67
CA ASN A 173 -2.90 -3.87 -2.20
C ASN A 173 -3.09 -4.94 -1.11
N THR A 174 -4.08 -4.73 -0.25
CA THR A 174 -4.47 -5.72 0.76
C THR A 174 -5.21 -6.89 0.10
N ILE A 175 -4.74 -8.12 0.36
CA ILE A 175 -5.39 -9.37 0.01
C ILE A 175 -6.19 -9.85 1.22
N ARG A 176 -7.47 -10.16 1.03
CA ARG A 176 -8.29 -10.81 2.03
C ARG A 176 -8.05 -12.32 1.98
N LEU A 177 -7.78 -12.93 3.12
CA LEU A 177 -7.48 -14.37 3.24
C LEU A 177 -8.71 -15.18 3.63
N LYS A 178 -9.72 -14.51 4.25
CA LYS A 178 -11.00 -15.13 4.67
C LYS A 178 -12.16 -14.16 4.49
#